data_ef77cb23129ac32aaeaf22c913370d9c
#
_entry.id   ef77cb23129ac32aaeaf22c913370d9c
#
_cell.length_a   1.000
_cell.length_b   1.000
_cell.length_c   1.000
_cell.angle_alpha   90.00
_cell.angle_beta   90.00
_cell.angle_gamma   90.00
#
_symmetry.space_group_name_H-M   'P 1'
#
loop_
_entity.id
_entity.type
_entity.pdbx_description
1 polymer ?
#
loop_
_entity_poly.entity_id
_entity_poly.type
_entity_poly.pdbx_seq_one_letter_code
_entity_poly.pdbx_strand_id
1 'polypeptide(L)'
;MKSIKKLIPLMLILTIVFQPALSTADSRLGFEGKVKSYYTIEQEYSQELLNYNENKPLAIASLTKIMTYVLVMEDIHANKYKLDDKIKIQTQYSKPDASTMQLKKGEELTVNDLIRGMMIVSGNDAADELAIKSEGSVQKFVKRMNKKAQELELDSAKFYTASGYPENDKDNLMSAKDLAKLTSYTINNFPQVLNYTKTQKLSMPQRKYEATSTIPFLGKIDGVDGFKTGTTEKAGYCLITTMNLKPNDSKHKVVSVLMGAPTKYDRNTYQKIMLEYVRNSFEPMKILDREKPIETKIVNSVVDGKVEIFPTEDVSILYNNKTGLQQKLDIKKDLKAPLKEGQIVGKIVIDTGKGDTREVSLVVNKSYEKADTMTRIKRSAAYTYELLSALLQS
;
A
#
# COMPACT_ATOMS: atom_id res chain seq x y z
N MET A 1 -12.84 34.89 62.89
CA MET A 1 -12.32 33.74 62.13
C MET A 1 -13.34 33.38 61.07
N LYS A 2 -13.16 33.82 59.83
CA LYS A 2 -14.01 33.41 58.70
C LYS A 2 -13.11 32.72 57.68
N SER A 3 -13.42 31.43 57.43
CA SER A 3 -12.73 30.52 56.54
C SER A 3 -12.93 30.98 55.08
N ILE A 4 -11.84 31.26 54.35
CA ILE A 4 -11.84 31.55 52.93
C ILE A 4 -11.78 30.20 52.20
N LYS A 5 -12.94 29.78 51.67
CA LYS A 5 -12.99 28.61 50.77
C LYS A 5 -12.35 28.99 49.43
N LYS A 6 -11.24 28.31 49.09
CA LYS A 6 -10.62 28.37 47.80
C LYS A 6 -11.55 27.76 46.75
N LEU A 7 -12.14 28.59 45.88
CA LEU A 7 -12.76 28.13 44.65
C LEU A 7 -11.66 27.90 43.62
N ILE A 8 -11.46 26.64 43.23
CA ILE A 8 -10.69 26.23 42.08
C ILE A 8 -11.60 26.38 40.85
N PRO A 9 -11.27 27.17 39.84
CA PRO A 9 -12.07 27.19 38.63
C PRO A 9 -11.92 25.87 37.90
N LEU A 10 -13.02 25.14 37.82
CA LEU A 10 -13.17 23.93 37.03
C LEU A 10 -13.13 24.33 35.54
N MET A 11 -11.97 24.20 34.91
CA MET A 11 -11.78 24.43 33.49
C MET A 11 -12.47 23.25 32.76
N LEU A 12 -13.67 23.53 32.26
CA LEU A 12 -14.41 22.56 31.43
C LEU A 12 -13.66 22.41 30.10
N ILE A 13 -12.81 21.40 30.03
CA ILE A 13 -12.26 20.94 28.75
C ILE A 13 -13.41 20.23 28.03
N LEU A 14 -14.04 20.93 27.11
CA LEU A 14 -15.00 20.32 26.19
C LEU A 14 -14.23 19.41 25.22
N THR A 15 -13.88 18.21 25.70
CA THR A 15 -13.51 17.13 24.80
C THR A 15 -14.79 16.71 24.10
N ILE A 16 -14.96 17.16 22.85
CA ILE A 16 -15.94 16.54 21.95
C ILE A 16 -15.41 15.14 21.68
N VAL A 17 -15.75 14.23 22.59
CA VAL A 17 -15.63 12.79 22.32
C VAL A 17 -16.79 12.45 21.39
N PHE A 18 -16.55 12.57 20.09
CA PHE A 18 -17.36 11.84 19.14
C PHE A 18 -17.13 10.35 19.46
N GLN A 19 -18.05 9.74 20.21
CA GLN A 19 -18.09 8.29 20.29
C GLN A 19 -18.49 7.81 18.89
N PRO A 20 -17.59 7.14 18.13
CA PRO A 20 -18.03 6.46 16.94
C PRO A 20 -18.95 5.34 17.41
N ALA A 21 -20.18 5.35 16.94
CA ALA A 21 -20.91 4.11 16.85
C ALA A 21 -19.98 3.17 16.06
N LEU A 22 -19.46 2.14 16.70
CA LEU A 22 -18.78 1.00 16.09
C LEU A 22 -19.83 0.29 15.21
N SER A 23 -20.21 0.92 14.13
CA SER A 23 -20.77 0.24 12.98
C SER A 23 -19.57 -0.42 12.30
N THR A 24 -19.28 -1.66 12.68
CA THR A 24 -18.59 -2.58 11.79
C THR A 24 -19.51 -2.71 10.58
N ALA A 25 -19.42 -1.76 9.66
CA ALA A 25 -20.14 -1.83 8.41
C ALA A 25 -19.70 -3.12 7.74
N ASP A 26 -20.63 -4.04 7.66
CA ASP A 26 -20.46 -5.35 7.03
C ASP A 26 -20.05 -5.10 5.58
N SER A 27 -18.73 -5.12 5.31
CA SER A 27 -18.15 -4.98 3.98
C SER A 27 -18.30 -6.26 3.17
N ARG A 28 -19.25 -7.12 3.55
CA ARG A 28 -19.52 -8.38 2.89
C ARG A 28 -20.09 -8.13 1.51
N LEU A 29 -19.45 -8.74 0.53
CA LEU A 29 -19.82 -8.63 -0.89
C LEU A 29 -20.76 -9.75 -1.34
N GLY A 30 -21.20 -10.63 -0.39
CA GLY A 30 -22.18 -11.70 -0.61
C GLY A 30 -21.59 -12.98 -1.24
N PHE A 31 -20.26 -13.06 -1.35
CA PHE A 31 -19.58 -14.27 -1.83
C PHE A 31 -18.54 -14.82 -0.84
N GLU A 32 -18.50 -14.31 0.39
CA GLU A 32 -17.72 -14.87 1.48
C GLU A 32 -18.13 -16.35 1.70
N GLY A 33 -17.12 -17.19 1.91
CA GLY A 33 -17.34 -18.65 1.94
C GLY A 33 -17.30 -19.34 0.57
N LYS A 34 -17.42 -18.59 -0.55
CA LYS A 34 -17.20 -19.12 -1.90
C LYS A 34 -15.76 -18.94 -2.39
N VAL A 35 -14.96 -18.14 -1.67
CA VAL A 35 -13.52 -17.95 -1.88
C VAL A 35 -12.78 -18.19 -0.57
N LYS A 36 -11.47 -18.41 -0.64
CA LYS A 36 -10.69 -18.68 0.58
C LYS A 36 -10.30 -17.40 1.31
N SER A 37 -9.99 -16.32 0.58
CA SER A 37 -9.57 -15.03 1.13
C SER A 37 -9.64 -13.94 0.07
N TYR A 38 -9.83 -12.69 0.50
CA TYR A 38 -9.56 -11.51 -0.30
C TYR A 38 -9.04 -10.34 0.55
N TYR A 39 -8.30 -9.44 -0.10
CA TYR A 39 -7.82 -8.22 0.51
C TYR A 39 -7.64 -7.13 -0.55
N THR A 40 -8.14 -5.93 -0.26
CA THR A 40 -8.02 -4.80 -1.18
C THR A 40 -7.57 -3.56 -0.41
N ILE A 41 -6.55 -2.89 -0.95
CA ILE A 41 -5.98 -1.67 -0.38
C ILE A 41 -5.89 -0.55 -1.42
N GLU A 42 -5.90 0.68 -0.95
CA GLU A 42 -5.28 1.78 -1.65
C GLU A 42 -3.76 1.63 -1.50
N GLN A 43 -3.03 1.77 -2.59
CA GLN A 43 -1.64 1.30 -2.71
C GLN A 43 -0.62 2.23 -2.03
N GLU A 44 -0.80 3.56 -2.12
CA GLU A 44 0.19 4.54 -1.64
C GLU A 44 0.24 4.55 -0.10
N TYR A 45 -0.93 4.53 0.52
CA TYR A 45 -1.05 4.62 1.99
C TYR A 45 -1.37 3.29 2.66
N SER A 46 -1.48 2.21 1.88
CA SER A 46 -1.88 0.88 2.35
C SER A 46 -3.24 0.88 3.07
N GLN A 47 -4.10 1.86 2.76
CA GLN A 47 -5.43 1.96 3.37
C GLN A 47 -6.27 0.74 3.02
N GLU A 48 -6.72 0.02 4.05
CA GLU A 48 -7.59 -1.13 3.86
C GLU A 48 -8.98 -0.72 3.38
N LEU A 49 -9.42 -1.30 2.26
CA LEU A 49 -10.75 -1.06 1.67
C LEU A 49 -11.68 -2.25 1.87
N LEU A 50 -11.18 -3.48 1.60
CA LEU A 50 -11.92 -4.73 1.74
C LEU A 50 -11.04 -5.81 2.35
N ASN A 51 -11.60 -6.65 3.22
CA ASN A 51 -10.91 -7.80 3.79
C ASN A 51 -11.85 -9.01 3.98
N TYR A 52 -11.27 -10.19 3.88
CA TYR A 52 -11.87 -11.45 4.29
C TYR A 52 -10.77 -12.51 4.45
N ASN A 53 -10.59 -13.05 5.64
CA ASN A 53 -9.54 -14.01 5.94
C ASN A 53 -8.14 -13.58 5.48
N GLU A 54 -7.86 -12.28 5.47
CA GLU A 54 -6.71 -11.62 4.83
C GLU A 54 -5.36 -12.07 5.36
N ASN A 55 -5.30 -12.53 6.63
CA ASN A 55 -4.07 -13.00 7.28
C ASN A 55 -3.82 -14.50 7.13
N LYS A 56 -4.77 -15.26 6.53
CA LYS A 56 -4.66 -16.71 6.39
C LYS A 56 -3.62 -17.10 5.35
N PRO A 57 -2.54 -17.85 5.71
CA PRO A 57 -1.61 -18.38 4.73
C PRO A 57 -2.30 -19.39 3.83
N LEU A 58 -2.24 -19.19 2.52
CA LEU A 58 -2.83 -20.04 1.50
C LEU A 58 -1.82 -20.32 0.39
N ALA A 59 -2.04 -21.39 -0.38
CA ALA A 59 -1.26 -21.66 -1.57
C ALA A 59 -1.45 -20.53 -2.59
N ILE A 60 -0.34 -19.99 -3.12
CA ILE A 60 -0.34 -18.78 -3.97
C ILE A 60 -0.07 -19.07 -5.44
N ALA A 61 0.29 -20.29 -5.78
CA ALA A 61 0.59 -20.66 -7.18
C ALA A 61 1.54 -19.63 -7.85
N SER A 62 1.27 -19.27 -9.10
CA SER A 62 2.08 -18.33 -9.89
C SER A 62 2.09 -16.87 -9.38
N LEU A 63 1.36 -16.50 -8.32
CA LEU A 63 1.56 -15.22 -7.64
C LEU A 63 2.98 -15.13 -7.05
N THR A 64 3.63 -16.25 -6.80
CA THR A 64 5.05 -16.40 -6.45
C THR A 64 5.98 -15.57 -7.33
N LYS A 65 5.68 -15.46 -8.63
CA LYS A 65 6.52 -14.78 -9.62
C LYS A 65 6.69 -13.28 -9.36
N ILE A 66 5.87 -12.71 -8.48
CA ILE A 66 6.05 -11.33 -8.03
C ILE A 66 7.35 -11.23 -7.21
N MET A 67 7.61 -12.17 -6.27
CA MET A 67 8.86 -12.22 -5.52
C MET A 67 10.05 -12.51 -6.45
N THR A 68 9.88 -13.39 -7.42
CA THR A 68 10.91 -13.68 -8.42
C THR A 68 11.27 -12.44 -9.22
N TYR A 69 10.26 -11.67 -9.64
CA TYR A 69 10.46 -10.39 -10.32
C TYR A 69 11.24 -9.39 -9.44
N VAL A 70 10.86 -9.25 -8.17
CA VAL A 70 11.54 -8.35 -7.21
C VAL A 70 13.03 -8.67 -7.13
N LEU A 71 13.38 -9.94 -6.92
CA LEU A 71 14.79 -10.33 -6.78
C LEU A 71 15.60 -10.16 -8.07
N VAL A 72 15.00 -10.42 -9.22
CA VAL A 72 15.61 -10.19 -10.53
C VAL A 72 15.87 -8.69 -10.75
N MET A 73 14.91 -7.84 -10.38
CA MET A 73 15.06 -6.40 -10.51
C MET A 73 16.09 -5.83 -9.52
N GLU A 74 16.19 -6.36 -8.32
CA GLU A 74 17.27 -6.02 -7.37
C GLU A 74 18.65 -6.33 -7.98
N ASP A 75 18.80 -7.48 -8.63
CA ASP A 75 20.06 -7.85 -9.28
C ASP A 75 20.41 -6.90 -10.43
N ILE A 76 19.40 -6.48 -11.22
CA ILE A 76 19.60 -5.51 -12.30
C ILE A 76 19.99 -4.14 -11.73
N HIS A 77 19.32 -3.67 -10.66
CA HIS A 77 19.67 -2.41 -10.00
C HIS A 77 21.07 -2.46 -9.34
N ALA A 78 21.49 -3.64 -8.87
CA ALA A 78 22.83 -3.87 -8.34
C ALA A 78 23.89 -4.09 -9.45
N ASN A 79 23.52 -3.93 -10.73
CA ASN A 79 24.39 -4.13 -11.90
C ASN A 79 25.03 -5.54 -11.99
N LYS A 80 24.40 -6.58 -11.44
CA LYS A 80 24.86 -7.95 -11.61
C LYS A 80 24.70 -8.43 -13.05
N TYR A 81 23.66 -7.98 -13.72
CA TYR A 81 23.37 -8.18 -15.14
C TYR A 81 22.36 -7.14 -15.63
N LYS A 82 22.17 -7.06 -16.95
CA LYS A 82 21.29 -6.08 -17.61
C LYS A 82 20.10 -6.76 -18.27
N LEU A 83 19.06 -5.98 -18.61
CA LEU A 83 17.86 -6.48 -19.29
C LEU A 83 18.16 -7.11 -20.66
N ASP A 84 19.15 -6.62 -21.39
CA ASP A 84 19.59 -7.09 -22.72
C ASP A 84 20.65 -8.18 -22.68
N ASP A 85 21.15 -8.55 -21.51
CA ASP A 85 22.07 -9.68 -21.39
C ASP A 85 21.37 -10.96 -21.85
N LYS A 86 22.08 -11.72 -22.71
CA LYS A 86 21.59 -13.00 -23.20
C LYS A 86 21.80 -14.10 -22.16
N ILE A 87 20.81 -14.94 -22.04
CA ILE A 87 20.80 -16.16 -21.24
C ILE A 87 20.67 -17.35 -22.19
N LYS A 88 21.60 -18.28 -22.13
CA LYS A 88 21.47 -19.59 -22.78
C LYS A 88 20.64 -20.48 -21.88
N ILE A 89 19.46 -20.91 -22.37
CA ILE A 89 18.51 -21.73 -21.63
C ILE A 89 19.17 -23.07 -21.25
N GLN A 90 19.16 -23.36 -19.96
CA GLN A 90 19.86 -24.50 -19.41
C GLN A 90 18.97 -25.74 -19.28
N THR A 91 17.67 -25.53 -19.03
CA THR A 91 16.73 -26.60 -18.72
C THR A 91 15.75 -26.85 -19.86
N GLN A 92 15.32 -28.10 -20.01
CA GLN A 92 14.15 -28.47 -20.79
C GLN A 92 12.98 -28.60 -19.80
N TYR A 93 12.05 -27.67 -19.83
CA TYR A 93 10.88 -27.73 -18.95
C TYR A 93 9.88 -28.73 -19.50
N SER A 94 9.55 -29.76 -18.72
CA SER A 94 8.69 -30.87 -19.15
C SER A 94 7.52 -31.17 -18.20
N LYS A 95 7.18 -30.22 -17.32
CA LYS A 95 6.06 -30.40 -16.38
C LYS A 95 4.74 -30.25 -17.13
N PRO A 96 3.84 -31.26 -17.09
CA PRO A 96 2.55 -31.18 -17.77
C PRO A 96 1.68 -30.08 -17.13
N ASP A 97 0.77 -29.51 -17.90
CA ASP A 97 -0.23 -28.52 -17.47
C ASP A 97 0.36 -27.23 -16.89
N ALA A 98 1.68 -27.05 -16.97
CA ALA A 98 2.35 -25.85 -16.51
C ALA A 98 2.30 -24.74 -17.57
N SER A 99 2.02 -23.50 -17.14
CA SER A 99 2.20 -22.33 -18.01
C SER A 99 3.68 -22.17 -18.38
N THR A 100 4.01 -22.15 -19.69
CA THR A 100 5.39 -22.02 -20.17
C THR A 100 5.50 -21.08 -21.36
N MET A 101 6.72 -20.57 -21.61
CA MET A 101 7.09 -19.92 -22.87
C MET A 101 7.51 -20.95 -23.93
N GLN A 102 7.47 -22.24 -23.63
CA GLN A 102 7.98 -23.32 -24.46
C GLN A 102 9.50 -23.13 -24.78
N LEU A 103 10.27 -22.82 -23.75
CA LEU A 103 11.72 -22.64 -23.85
C LEU A 103 12.41 -23.94 -24.26
N LYS A 104 13.40 -23.83 -25.16
CA LYS A 104 14.18 -24.97 -25.61
C LYS A 104 15.59 -24.90 -25.04
N LYS A 105 16.09 -26.01 -24.53
CA LYS A 105 17.48 -26.09 -24.06
C LYS A 105 18.46 -25.65 -25.15
N GLY A 106 19.39 -24.75 -24.80
CA GLY A 106 20.37 -24.18 -25.70
C GLY A 106 19.92 -22.94 -26.46
N GLU A 107 18.64 -22.58 -26.41
CA GLU A 107 18.09 -21.34 -26.96
C GLU A 107 18.68 -20.12 -26.22
N GLU A 108 18.87 -19.01 -26.91
CA GLU A 108 19.34 -17.77 -26.31
C GLU A 108 18.23 -16.71 -26.30
N LEU A 109 17.94 -16.15 -25.12
CA LEU A 109 16.96 -15.09 -24.90
C LEU A 109 17.54 -14.03 -23.97
N THR A 110 17.02 -12.82 -24.06
CA THR A 110 17.41 -11.74 -23.13
C THR A 110 16.75 -11.93 -21.77
N VAL A 111 17.35 -11.36 -20.71
CA VAL A 111 16.71 -11.27 -19.38
C VAL A 111 15.33 -10.66 -19.52
N ASN A 112 15.18 -9.58 -20.33
CA ASN A 112 13.89 -8.93 -20.58
C ASN A 112 12.86 -9.86 -21.22
N ASP A 113 13.26 -10.70 -22.17
CA ASP A 113 12.35 -11.66 -22.78
C ASP A 113 11.81 -12.67 -21.77
N LEU A 114 12.67 -13.13 -20.87
CA LEU A 114 12.26 -14.03 -19.78
C LEU A 114 11.34 -13.34 -18.78
N ILE A 115 11.63 -12.07 -18.40
CA ILE A 115 10.72 -11.28 -17.54
C ILE A 115 9.36 -11.12 -18.22
N ARG A 116 9.32 -10.77 -19.52
CA ARG A 116 8.07 -10.66 -20.28
C ARG A 116 7.28 -11.97 -20.28
N GLY A 117 7.96 -13.08 -20.51
CA GLY A 117 7.32 -14.40 -20.45
C GLY A 117 6.81 -14.77 -19.08
N MET A 118 7.58 -14.50 -18.04
CA MET A 118 7.19 -14.76 -16.66
C MET A 118 5.98 -13.92 -16.22
N MET A 119 5.94 -12.64 -16.55
CA MET A 119 4.90 -11.72 -16.07
C MET A 119 3.64 -11.74 -16.92
N ILE A 120 3.74 -11.81 -18.26
CA ILE A 120 2.60 -11.72 -19.18
C ILE A 120 1.86 -13.05 -19.29
N VAL A 121 2.62 -14.12 -19.61
CA VAL A 121 2.03 -15.46 -19.87
C VAL A 121 2.25 -16.44 -18.72
N SER A 122 2.83 -15.97 -17.62
CA SER A 122 3.06 -16.78 -16.42
C SER A 122 4.04 -17.94 -16.62
N GLY A 123 5.04 -17.81 -17.53
CA GLY A 123 6.01 -18.86 -17.85
C GLY A 123 6.78 -19.36 -16.62
N ASN A 124 6.60 -20.63 -16.28
CA ASN A 124 7.32 -21.26 -15.18
C ASN A 124 8.79 -21.51 -15.56
N ASP A 125 9.01 -21.94 -16.81
CA ASP A 125 10.33 -22.09 -17.42
C ASP A 125 11.14 -20.79 -17.37
N ALA A 126 10.53 -19.67 -17.69
CA ALA A 126 11.16 -18.35 -17.61
C ALA A 126 11.53 -17.98 -16.15
N ALA A 127 10.66 -18.27 -15.18
CA ALA A 127 10.95 -18.01 -13.77
C ALA A 127 12.13 -18.84 -13.26
N ASP A 128 12.21 -20.11 -13.62
CA ASP A 128 13.28 -21.01 -13.20
C ASP A 128 14.63 -20.62 -13.85
N GLU A 129 14.66 -20.23 -15.15
CA GLU A 129 15.87 -19.73 -15.82
C GLU A 129 16.36 -18.41 -15.23
N LEU A 130 15.45 -17.48 -14.89
CA LEU A 130 15.80 -16.23 -14.19
C LEU A 130 16.38 -16.53 -12.79
N ALA A 131 15.82 -17.49 -12.07
CA ALA A 131 16.34 -17.93 -10.77
C ALA A 131 17.74 -18.53 -10.88
N ILE A 132 18.00 -19.35 -11.91
CA ILE A 132 19.31 -19.92 -12.19
C ILE A 132 20.32 -18.83 -12.57
N LYS A 133 19.91 -17.86 -13.40
CA LYS A 133 20.76 -16.70 -13.77
C LYS A 133 21.17 -15.89 -12.54
N SER A 134 20.24 -15.68 -11.60
CA SER A 134 20.44 -14.87 -10.39
C SER A 134 21.38 -15.53 -9.38
N GLU A 135 21.17 -16.82 -9.06
CA GLU A 135 21.83 -17.50 -7.94
C GLU A 135 22.54 -18.81 -8.33
N GLY A 136 22.58 -19.15 -9.62
CA GLY A 136 23.19 -20.39 -10.14
C GLY A 136 22.35 -21.65 -9.92
N SER A 137 21.28 -21.60 -9.11
CA SER A 137 20.30 -22.67 -8.96
C SER A 137 18.99 -22.19 -8.36
N VAL A 138 17.89 -22.88 -8.70
CA VAL A 138 16.55 -22.58 -8.14
C VAL A 138 16.55 -22.71 -6.62
N GLN A 139 17.25 -23.70 -6.06
CA GLN A 139 17.30 -23.92 -4.60
C GLN A 139 17.98 -22.77 -3.85
N LYS A 140 19.06 -22.20 -4.38
CA LYS A 140 19.70 -21.01 -3.79
C LYS A 140 18.81 -19.80 -3.91
N PHE A 141 18.15 -19.63 -5.04
CA PHE A 141 17.21 -18.56 -5.26
C PHE A 141 16.01 -18.61 -4.29
N VAL A 142 15.45 -19.80 -4.06
CA VAL A 142 14.38 -20.00 -3.06
C VAL A 142 14.82 -19.62 -1.65
N LYS A 143 16.06 -19.92 -1.26
CA LYS A 143 16.61 -19.45 0.03
C LYS A 143 16.61 -17.91 0.09
N ARG A 144 17.02 -17.26 -0.99
CA ARG A 144 16.98 -15.79 -1.09
C ARG A 144 15.55 -15.24 -1.07
N MET A 145 14.58 -15.90 -1.72
CA MET A 145 13.16 -15.51 -1.63
C MET A 145 12.65 -15.51 -0.19
N ASN A 146 12.95 -16.56 0.59
CA ASN A 146 12.53 -16.63 1.99
C ASN A 146 13.25 -15.57 2.86
N LYS A 147 14.54 -15.29 2.59
CA LYS A 147 15.26 -14.20 3.25
C LYS A 147 14.61 -12.84 2.93
N LYS A 148 14.31 -12.57 1.66
CA LYS A 148 13.62 -11.34 1.24
C LYS A 148 12.24 -11.20 1.87
N ALA A 149 11.50 -12.30 2.03
CA ALA A 149 10.21 -12.28 2.73
C ALA A 149 10.36 -11.80 4.17
N GLN A 150 11.39 -12.25 4.89
CA GLN A 150 11.70 -11.78 6.25
C GLN A 150 12.09 -10.29 6.25
N GLU A 151 12.95 -9.84 5.31
CA GLU A 151 13.34 -8.43 5.18
C GLU A 151 12.14 -7.50 4.91
N LEU A 152 11.14 -8.00 4.20
CA LEU A 152 9.89 -7.28 3.91
C LEU A 152 8.80 -7.52 4.95
N GLU A 153 9.08 -8.26 6.03
CA GLU A 153 8.10 -8.62 7.07
C GLU A 153 6.81 -9.23 6.47
N LEU A 154 7.00 -10.19 5.55
CA LEU A 154 5.92 -10.98 4.98
C LEU A 154 5.78 -12.27 5.79
N ASP A 155 5.21 -12.15 6.98
CA ASP A 155 5.27 -13.20 8.03
C ASP A 155 4.58 -14.51 7.62
N SER A 156 3.60 -14.44 6.73
CA SER A 156 2.87 -15.61 6.23
C SER A 156 3.57 -16.31 5.05
N ALA A 157 4.64 -15.69 4.50
CA ALA A 157 5.28 -16.16 3.28
C ALA A 157 6.18 -17.38 3.52
N LYS A 158 6.06 -18.39 2.64
CA LYS A 158 6.96 -19.53 2.58
C LYS A 158 7.12 -20.01 1.14
N PHE A 159 8.35 -19.93 0.65
CA PHE A 159 8.69 -20.32 -0.72
C PHE A 159 9.42 -21.64 -0.77
N TYR A 160 9.07 -22.47 -1.75
CA TYR A 160 9.68 -23.75 -2.09
C TYR A 160 10.16 -23.79 -3.54
N THR A 161 9.55 -22.96 -4.42
CA THR A 161 9.87 -22.89 -5.85
C THR A 161 9.92 -21.43 -6.32
N ALA A 162 10.66 -21.16 -7.38
CA ALA A 162 10.72 -19.81 -7.97
C ALA A 162 9.49 -19.45 -8.82
N SER A 163 8.80 -20.44 -9.36
CA SER A 163 7.68 -20.26 -10.28
C SER A 163 6.31 -20.36 -9.61
N GLY A 164 6.23 -21.01 -8.42
CA GLY A 164 4.97 -21.34 -7.75
C GLY A 164 4.28 -22.58 -8.29
N TYR A 165 4.93 -23.32 -9.21
CA TYR A 165 4.49 -24.66 -9.56
C TYR A 165 4.88 -25.61 -8.42
N PRO A 166 3.95 -26.45 -7.90
CA PRO A 166 4.24 -27.32 -6.76
C PRO A 166 5.42 -28.27 -7.02
N GLU A 167 6.24 -28.49 -6.01
CA GLU A 167 7.30 -29.47 -6.06
C GLU A 167 7.28 -30.34 -4.79
N ASN A 168 7.33 -31.67 -4.96
CA ASN A 168 7.22 -32.63 -3.85
C ASN A 168 6.02 -32.33 -2.93
N ASP A 169 4.84 -32.13 -3.52
CA ASP A 169 3.57 -31.76 -2.85
C ASP A 169 3.60 -30.51 -1.98
N LYS A 170 4.61 -29.66 -2.15
CA LYS A 170 4.76 -28.39 -1.44
C LYS A 170 4.37 -27.23 -2.34
N ASP A 171 3.38 -26.46 -1.91
CA ASP A 171 3.00 -25.19 -2.51
C ASP A 171 3.67 -24.03 -1.78
N ASN A 172 4.01 -22.97 -2.51
CA ASN A 172 4.37 -21.69 -1.89
C ASN A 172 3.14 -21.10 -1.19
N LEU A 173 3.35 -20.55 -0.01
CA LEU A 173 2.29 -20.01 0.84
C LEU A 173 2.47 -18.51 1.06
N MET A 174 1.37 -17.78 1.13
CA MET A 174 1.30 -16.39 1.58
C MET A 174 -0.15 -16.00 1.87
N SER A 175 -0.37 -14.99 2.72
CA SER A 175 -1.68 -14.41 2.97
C SER A 175 -2.05 -13.37 1.90
N ALA A 176 -3.35 -13.05 1.77
CA ALA A 176 -3.78 -11.99 0.87
C ALA A 176 -3.22 -10.61 1.27
N LYS A 177 -3.08 -10.35 2.56
CA LYS A 177 -2.47 -9.13 3.11
C LYS A 177 -0.99 -9.00 2.70
N ASP A 178 -0.21 -10.05 2.88
CA ASP A 178 1.21 -10.04 2.50
C ASP A 178 1.40 -9.97 0.98
N LEU A 179 0.50 -10.59 0.19
CA LEU A 179 0.50 -10.44 -1.27
C LEU A 179 0.24 -8.99 -1.70
N ALA A 180 -0.69 -8.29 -1.05
CA ALA A 180 -0.93 -6.89 -1.31
C ALA A 180 0.29 -6.03 -0.92
N LYS A 181 0.92 -6.29 0.25
CA LYS A 181 2.17 -5.64 0.70
C LYS A 181 3.30 -5.85 -0.32
N LEU A 182 3.52 -7.10 -0.76
CA LEU A 182 4.52 -7.42 -1.77
C LEU A 182 4.23 -6.75 -3.12
N THR A 183 2.97 -6.68 -3.53
CA THR A 183 2.57 -6.02 -4.78
C THR A 183 2.82 -4.52 -4.71
N SER A 184 2.45 -3.86 -3.60
CA SER A 184 2.71 -2.43 -3.36
C SER A 184 4.22 -2.14 -3.32
N TYR A 185 5.00 -2.96 -2.62
CA TYR A 185 6.46 -2.87 -2.63
C TYR A 185 7.03 -2.96 -4.05
N THR A 186 6.52 -3.89 -4.85
CA THR A 186 6.97 -4.09 -6.23
C THR A 186 6.68 -2.87 -7.09
N ILE A 187 5.49 -2.27 -6.97
CA ILE A 187 5.11 -1.07 -7.73
C ILE A 187 5.95 0.13 -7.29
N ASN A 188 6.17 0.33 -5.99
CA ASN A 188 6.92 1.46 -5.47
C ASN A 188 8.40 1.42 -5.84
N ASN A 189 9.03 0.25 -5.77
CA ASN A 189 10.48 0.13 -6.01
C ASN A 189 10.83 -0.18 -7.47
N PHE A 190 9.90 -0.79 -8.22
CA PHE A 190 10.09 -1.23 -9.61
C PHE A 190 8.86 -0.90 -10.47
N PRO A 191 8.49 0.40 -10.62
CA PRO A 191 7.24 0.82 -11.26
C PRO A 191 7.12 0.35 -12.73
N GLN A 192 8.25 0.05 -13.38
CA GLN A 192 8.27 -0.54 -14.72
C GLN A 192 7.58 -1.93 -14.79
N VAL A 193 7.29 -2.58 -13.65
CA VAL A 193 6.49 -3.81 -13.61
C VAL A 193 5.15 -3.63 -14.33
N LEU A 194 4.53 -2.45 -14.21
CA LEU A 194 3.26 -2.14 -14.85
C LEU A 194 3.35 -2.13 -16.38
N ASN A 195 4.54 -1.92 -16.97
CA ASN A 195 4.72 -2.05 -18.41
C ASN A 195 4.59 -3.50 -18.89
N TYR A 196 5.01 -4.46 -18.06
CA TYR A 196 4.82 -5.88 -18.34
C TYR A 196 3.38 -6.31 -18.10
N THR A 197 2.82 -5.96 -16.94
CA THR A 197 1.51 -6.47 -16.49
C THR A 197 0.34 -5.92 -17.29
N LYS A 198 0.41 -4.69 -17.82
CA LYS A 198 -0.60 -4.11 -18.72
C LYS A 198 -0.56 -4.64 -20.15
N THR A 199 0.49 -5.40 -20.51
CA THR A 199 0.65 -5.93 -21.88
C THR A 199 -0.35 -7.05 -22.14
N GLN A 200 -1.22 -6.88 -23.15
CA GLN A 200 -2.28 -7.85 -23.47
C GLN A 200 -1.76 -9.06 -24.26
N LYS A 201 -0.68 -8.91 -25.02
CA LYS A 201 -0.16 -9.94 -25.93
C LYS A 201 1.36 -9.94 -25.93
N LEU A 202 1.94 -11.11 -25.68
CA LEU A 202 3.36 -11.36 -25.85
C LEU A 202 3.59 -11.89 -27.26
N SER A 203 4.40 -11.19 -28.06
CA SER A 203 4.84 -11.64 -29.37
C SER A 203 6.36 -11.71 -29.44
N MET A 204 6.86 -12.82 -29.94
CA MET A 204 8.28 -13.10 -30.20
C MET A 204 8.43 -13.69 -31.61
N PRO A 205 8.43 -12.86 -32.66
CA PRO A 205 8.41 -13.34 -34.05
C PRO A 205 9.57 -14.30 -34.39
N GLN A 206 10.77 -14.05 -33.82
CA GLN A 206 11.95 -14.88 -34.06
C GLN A 206 11.77 -16.33 -33.57
N ARG A 207 10.90 -16.52 -32.56
CA ARG A 207 10.54 -17.83 -32.01
C ARG A 207 9.24 -18.39 -32.61
N LYS A 208 8.55 -17.65 -33.45
CA LYS A 208 7.17 -17.95 -33.88
C LYS A 208 6.25 -18.18 -32.67
N TYR A 209 6.50 -17.43 -31.57
CA TYR A 209 5.75 -17.56 -30.32
C TYR A 209 4.85 -16.34 -30.12
N GLU A 210 3.61 -16.63 -29.83
CA GLU A 210 2.58 -15.63 -29.56
C GLU A 210 1.61 -16.14 -28.50
N ALA A 211 1.33 -15.33 -27.47
CA ALA A 211 0.40 -15.71 -26.42
C ALA A 211 -0.27 -14.49 -25.78
N THR A 212 -1.50 -14.64 -25.33
CA THR A 212 -2.26 -13.59 -24.62
C THR A 212 -1.93 -13.57 -23.13
N SER A 213 -2.02 -12.38 -22.55
CA SER A 213 -1.91 -12.20 -21.11
C SER A 213 -2.92 -13.05 -20.35
N THR A 214 -2.51 -13.50 -19.17
CA THR A 214 -3.39 -14.23 -18.25
C THR A 214 -4.36 -13.33 -17.47
N ILE A 215 -4.15 -11.99 -17.51
CA ILE A 215 -4.99 -11.03 -16.80
C ILE A 215 -6.31 -10.80 -17.54
N PRO A 216 -7.47 -11.06 -16.91
CA PRO A 216 -8.76 -11.11 -17.62
C PRO A 216 -9.33 -9.75 -18.01
N PHE A 217 -8.89 -8.66 -17.35
CA PHE A 217 -9.56 -7.35 -17.40
C PHE A 217 -8.82 -6.29 -18.21
N LEU A 218 -7.65 -6.61 -18.73
CA LEU A 218 -6.87 -5.68 -19.56
C LEU A 218 -7.67 -5.24 -20.79
N GLY A 219 -7.87 -3.94 -20.95
CA GLY A 219 -8.66 -3.35 -22.03
C GLY A 219 -10.18 -3.59 -21.91
N LYS A 220 -10.67 -4.13 -20.79
CA LYS A 220 -12.09 -4.40 -20.53
C LYS A 220 -12.64 -3.64 -19.31
N ILE A 221 -11.80 -3.34 -18.35
CA ILE A 221 -12.13 -2.49 -17.21
C ILE A 221 -11.15 -1.33 -17.22
N ASP A 222 -11.68 -0.13 -17.34
CA ASP A 222 -10.85 1.07 -17.40
C ASP A 222 -9.98 1.22 -16.14
N GLY A 223 -8.76 1.69 -16.32
CA GLY A 223 -7.79 1.87 -15.24
C GLY A 223 -7.08 0.60 -14.79
N VAL A 224 -7.51 -0.61 -15.22
CA VAL A 224 -6.80 -1.86 -14.89
C VAL A 224 -5.51 -1.95 -15.69
N ASP A 225 -4.38 -2.14 -14.99
CA ASP A 225 -3.03 -2.24 -15.55
C ASP A 225 -2.26 -3.51 -15.11
N GLY A 226 -2.92 -4.43 -14.45
CA GLY A 226 -2.31 -5.69 -14.07
C GLY A 226 -3.16 -6.47 -13.06
N PHE A 227 -2.61 -7.42 -12.30
CA PHE A 227 -1.19 -7.64 -12.02
C PHE A 227 -0.74 -9.08 -12.32
N LYS A 228 -1.34 -10.10 -11.65
CA LYS A 228 -0.92 -11.50 -11.79
C LYS A 228 -2.03 -12.50 -11.45
N THR A 229 -2.11 -13.58 -12.23
CA THR A 229 -2.94 -14.76 -11.93
C THR A 229 -2.13 -15.89 -11.30
N GLY A 230 -2.80 -16.76 -10.56
CA GLY A 230 -2.24 -17.99 -10.03
C GLY A 230 -3.28 -19.11 -10.01
N THR A 231 -2.87 -20.34 -10.33
CA THR A 231 -3.76 -21.51 -10.28
C THR A 231 -2.93 -22.77 -10.01
N THR A 232 -3.29 -23.51 -8.97
CA THR A 232 -2.94 -24.90 -8.71
C THR A 232 -4.14 -25.57 -8.08
N GLU A 233 -4.15 -26.89 -7.97
CA GLU A 233 -5.24 -27.61 -7.31
C GLU A 233 -5.48 -27.12 -5.88
N LYS A 234 -4.41 -26.98 -5.08
CA LYS A 234 -4.50 -26.48 -3.69
C LYS A 234 -4.82 -25.00 -3.60
N ALA A 235 -4.27 -24.19 -4.50
CA ALA A 235 -4.54 -22.75 -4.50
C ALA A 235 -5.98 -22.43 -4.88
N GLY A 236 -6.56 -23.17 -5.82
CA GLY A 236 -7.73 -22.75 -6.58
C GLY A 236 -7.34 -21.63 -7.55
N TYR A 237 -8.29 -20.82 -7.98
CA TYR A 237 -8.05 -19.71 -8.89
C TYR A 237 -7.81 -18.44 -8.11
N CYS A 238 -6.60 -17.85 -8.26
CA CYS A 238 -6.16 -16.63 -7.60
C CYS A 238 -5.94 -15.51 -8.62
N LEU A 239 -6.11 -14.26 -8.19
CA LEU A 239 -5.87 -13.08 -9.01
C LEU A 239 -5.47 -11.90 -8.13
N ILE A 240 -4.42 -11.20 -8.52
CA ILE A 240 -4.14 -9.84 -8.08
C ILE A 240 -4.46 -8.91 -9.24
N THR A 241 -5.27 -7.90 -8.98
CA THR A 241 -5.57 -6.83 -9.95
C THR A 241 -5.11 -5.50 -9.40
N THR A 242 -4.43 -4.71 -10.23
CA THR A 242 -4.13 -3.31 -9.96
C THR A 242 -4.98 -2.43 -10.86
N MET A 243 -5.50 -1.35 -10.30
CA MET A 243 -6.42 -0.45 -11.00
C MET A 243 -6.24 0.98 -10.48
N ASN A 244 -6.17 1.96 -11.38
CA ASN A 244 -6.39 3.34 -10.99
C ASN A 244 -7.88 3.54 -10.66
N LEU A 245 -8.20 4.11 -9.51
CA LEU A 245 -9.60 4.29 -9.09
C LEU A 245 -10.37 5.10 -10.13
N LYS A 246 -9.79 6.21 -10.57
CA LYS A 246 -10.27 6.98 -11.74
C LYS A 246 -9.29 6.74 -12.89
N PRO A 247 -9.75 6.40 -14.09
CA PRO A 247 -8.86 5.96 -15.20
C PRO A 247 -7.72 6.92 -15.53
N ASN A 248 -7.95 8.24 -15.35
CA ASN A 248 -6.98 9.30 -15.65
C ASN A 248 -6.26 9.84 -14.40
N ASP A 249 -6.47 9.24 -13.24
CA ASP A 249 -5.85 9.63 -11.97
C ASP A 249 -4.93 8.50 -11.47
N SER A 250 -3.63 8.70 -11.59
CA SER A 250 -2.63 7.73 -11.11
C SER A 250 -2.37 7.81 -9.60
N LYS A 251 -2.93 8.81 -8.89
CA LYS A 251 -2.65 9.03 -7.47
C LYS A 251 -3.29 7.99 -6.55
N HIS A 252 -4.44 7.44 -6.97
CA HIS A 252 -5.18 6.49 -6.15
C HIS A 252 -5.24 5.13 -6.85
N LYS A 253 -4.15 4.40 -6.72
CA LYS A 253 -4.06 3.03 -7.22
C LYS A 253 -4.59 2.04 -6.20
N VAL A 254 -5.40 1.11 -6.66
CA VAL A 254 -5.97 0.02 -5.87
C VAL A 254 -5.23 -1.27 -6.18
N VAL A 255 -4.84 -2.00 -5.14
CA VAL A 255 -4.34 -3.38 -5.22
C VAL A 255 -5.41 -4.29 -4.63
N SER A 256 -5.95 -5.19 -5.44
CA SER A 256 -7.02 -6.10 -5.05
C SER A 256 -6.58 -7.55 -5.23
N VAL A 257 -6.52 -8.30 -4.14
CA VAL A 257 -6.11 -9.70 -4.06
C VAL A 257 -7.32 -10.58 -3.80
N LEU A 258 -7.54 -11.59 -4.63
CA LEU A 258 -8.55 -12.63 -4.45
C LEU A 258 -7.91 -14.00 -4.54
N MET A 259 -8.18 -14.87 -3.57
CA MET A 259 -7.55 -16.19 -3.44
C MET A 259 -8.59 -17.30 -3.31
N GLY A 260 -8.32 -18.40 -4.00
CA GLY A 260 -9.05 -19.65 -3.81
C GLY A 260 -10.47 -19.67 -4.32
N ALA A 261 -10.75 -18.99 -5.43
CA ALA A 261 -12.01 -19.17 -6.13
C ALA A 261 -12.09 -20.60 -6.73
N PRO A 262 -13.27 -21.21 -6.78
CA PRO A 262 -13.43 -22.60 -7.25
C PRO A 262 -13.22 -22.74 -8.76
N THR A 263 -13.58 -21.74 -9.54
CA THR A 263 -13.42 -21.74 -11.00
C THR A 263 -12.81 -20.45 -11.53
N LYS A 264 -12.30 -20.47 -12.75
CA LYS A 264 -11.83 -19.28 -13.46
C LYS A 264 -12.95 -18.23 -13.64
N TYR A 265 -14.18 -18.69 -13.84
CA TYR A 265 -15.34 -17.83 -13.96
C TYR A 265 -15.64 -17.11 -12.64
N ASP A 266 -15.69 -17.85 -11.53
CA ASP A 266 -15.93 -17.30 -10.20
C ASP A 266 -14.85 -16.29 -9.80
N ARG A 267 -13.57 -16.61 -10.04
CA ARG A 267 -12.45 -15.68 -9.83
C ARG A 267 -12.69 -14.36 -10.55
N ASN A 268 -13.05 -14.41 -11.83
CA ASN A 268 -13.26 -13.19 -12.61
C ASN A 268 -14.50 -12.44 -12.13
N THR A 269 -15.59 -13.14 -11.83
CA THR A 269 -16.84 -12.54 -11.35
C THR A 269 -16.63 -11.83 -10.01
N TYR A 270 -16.05 -12.52 -9.02
CA TYR A 270 -15.85 -11.95 -7.70
C TYR A 270 -14.83 -10.82 -7.70
N GLN A 271 -13.75 -10.96 -8.46
CA GLN A 271 -12.79 -9.87 -8.61
C GLN A 271 -13.43 -8.62 -9.23
N LYS A 272 -14.26 -8.79 -10.25
CA LYS A 272 -15.00 -7.68 -10.86
C LYS A 272 -15.94 -7.00 -9.85
N ILE A 273 -16.68 -7.76 -9.06
CA ILE A 273 -17.54 -7.23 -7.99
C ILE A 273 -16.70 -6.39 -7.00
N MET A 274 -15.54 -6.87 -6.57
CA MET A 274 -14.65 -6.14 -5.67
C MET A 274 -14.19 -4.80 -6.28
N LEU A 275 -13.75 -4.80 -7.54
CA LEU A 275 -13.29 -3.60 -8.23
C LEU A 275 -14.42 -2.58 -8.43
N GLU A 276 -15.60 -3.05 -8.84
CA GLU A 276 -16.79 -2.21 -9.01
C GLU A 276 -17.28 -1.63 -7.67
N TYR A 277 -17.28 -2.43 -6.61
CA TYR A 277 -17.62 -1.95 -5.29
C TYR A 277 -16.67 -0.83 -4.83
N VAL A 278 -15.36 -1.01 -4.96
CA VAL A 278 -14.39 0.02 -4.58
C VAL A 278 -14.59 1.28 -5.42
N ARG A 279 -14.73 1.15 -6.74
CA ARG A 279 -14.92 2.28 -7.64
C ARG A 279 -16.20 3.10 -7.35
N ASN A 280 -17.28 2.40 -6.99
CA ASN A 280 -18.60 3.02 -6.78
C ASN A 280 -18.82 3.51 -5.34
N SER A 281 -18.04 2.99 -4.39
CA SER A 281 -18.26 3.28 -2.96
C SER A 281 -17.22 4.23 -2.36
N PHE A 282 -16.07 4.42 -3.02
CA PHE A 282 -15.00 5.24 -2.49
C PHE A 282 -14.68 6.41 -3.41
N GLU A 283 -14.45 7.57 -2.79
CA GLU A 283 -14.03 8.80 -3.47
C GLU A 283 -12.74 9.32 -2.84
N PRO A 284 -11.80 9.85 -3.65
CA PRO A 284 -10.61 10.52 -3.12
C PRO A 284 -11.00 11.75 -2.32
N MET A 285 -10.51 11.86 -1.09
CA MET A 285 -10.69 13.02 -0.22
C MET A 285 -9.34 13.51 0.32
N LYS A 286 -8.97 14.75 -0.02
CA LYS A 286 -7.77 15.39 0.55
C LYS A 286 -8.08 15.79 1.99
N ILE A 287 -7.36 15.22 2.94
CA ILE A 287 -7.57 15.44 4.38
C ILE A 287 -6.49 16.32 5.01
N LEU A 288 -5.30 16.38 4.42
CA LEU A 288 -4.26 17.34 4.77
C LEU A 288 -3.77 18.06 3.53
N ASP A 289 -3.55 19.36 3.68
CA ASP A 289 -3.01 20.25 2.66
C ASP A 289 -1.80 20.97 3.26
N ARG A 290 -0.59 20.66 2.78
CA ARG A 290 0.65 21.27 3.28
C ARG A 290 0.71 22.78 3.12
N GLU A 291 -0.14 23.37 2.27
CA GLU A 291 -0.19 24.81 2.04
C GLU A 291 -1.23 25.51 2.94
N LYS A 292 -2.01 24.74 3.72
CA LYS A 292 -3.01 25.27 4.63
C LYS A 292 -2.68 24.95 6.08
N PRO A 293 -2.79 25.93 6.98
CA PRO A 293 -2.60 25.66 8.39
C PRO A 293 -3.68 24.74 8.91
N ILE A 294 -3.28 23.72 9.66
CA ILE A 294 -4.20 22.81 10.34
C ILE A 294 -4.65 23.37 11.69
N GLU A 295 -3.83 24.26 12.28
CA GLU A 295 -4.08 24.86 13.59
C GLU A 295 -3.37 26.22 13.67
N THR A 296 -3.97 27.16 14.39
CA THR A 296 -3.35 28.43 14.75
C THR A 296 -3.35 28.56 16.27
N LYS A 297 -2.15 28.50 16.88
CA LYS A 297 -1.97 28.63 18.33
C LYS A 297 -1.60 30.04 18.74
N ILE A 298 -2.20 30.55 19.83
CA ILE A 298 -1.78 31.77 20.49
C ILE A 298 -0.51 31.46 21.26
N VAL A 299 0.56 32.19 20.96
CA VAL A 299 1.90 32.03 21.60
C VAL A 299 2.44 33.40 21.98
N ASN A 300 2.28 33.79 23.22
CA ASN A 300 2.67 35.12 23.71
C ASN A 300 4.15 35.47 23.50
N SER A 301 5.02 34.48 23.38
CA SER A 301 6.45 34.68 23.23
C SER A 301 6.89 35.04 21.81
N VAL A 302 6.02 34.93 20.79
CA VAL A 302 6.35 35.33 19.40
C VAL A 302 5.89 36.76 19.10
N VAL A 303 6.56 37.45 18.16
CA VAL A 303 6.22 38.82 17.75
C VAL A 303 4.78 38.91 17.24
N ASP A 304 4.34 37.97 16.44
CA ASP A 304 2.98 37.92 15.83
C ASP A 304 1.88 37.55 16.84
N GLY A 305 2.22 37.04 18.03
CA GLY A 305 1.29 36.56 19.07
C GLY A 305 0.61 35.25 18.75
N LYS A 306 0.74 34.76 17.54
CA LYS A 306 0.17 33.49 17.05
C LYS A 306 1.16 32.75 16.18
N VAL A 307 1.02 31.43 16.12
CA VAL A 307 1.84 30.53 15.31
C VAL A 307 0.89 29.67 14.48
N GLU A 308 1.07 29.71 13.17
CA GLU A 308 0.36 28.84 12.25
C GLU A 308 1.15 27.54 12.06
N ILE A 309 0.45 26.40 12.11
CA ILE A 309 1.03 25.07 12.12
C ILE A 309 0.52 24.32 10.89
N PHE A 310 1.43 23.77 10.12
CA PHE A 310 1.19 23.15 8.83
C PHE A 310 1.61 21.67 8.85
N PRO A 311 0.90 20.79 8.12
CA PRO A 311 1.38 19.43 7.89
C PRO A 311 2.58 19.46 6.92
N THR A 312 3.50 18.49 7.06
CA THR A 312 4.70 18.41 6.20
C THR A 312 4.38 17.88 4.79
N GLU A 313 3.23 17.29 4.60
CA GLU A 313 2.84 16.68 3.34
C GLU A 313 1.33 16.72 3.11
N ASP A 314 0.94 16.61 1.85
CA ASP A 314 -0.46 16.36 1.47
C ASP A 314 -0.85 14.94 1.80
N VAL A 315 -2.05 14.72 2.32
CA VAL A 315 -2.62 13.38 2.51
C VAL A 315 -4.00 13.31 1.90
N SER A 316 -4.18 12.35 1.02
CA SER A 316 -5.48 11.99 0.46
C SER A 316 -5.79 10.54 0.84
N ILE A 317 -7.03 10.26 1.17
CA ILE A 317 -7.54 8.92 1.44
C ILE A 317 -8.69 8.58 0.50
N LEU A 318 -8.99 7.30 0.38
CA LEU A 318 -10.23 6.86 -0.24
C LEU A 318 -11.31 6.82 0.83
N TYR A 319 -12.25 7.73 0.73
CA TYR A 319 -13.34 7.90 1.70
C TYR A 319 -14.65 7.32 1.18
N ASN A 320 -15.41 6.70 2.07
CA ASN A 320 -16.83 6.44 1.92
C ASN A 320 -17.57 6.80 3.22
N ASN A 321 -18.89 6.95 3.18
CA ASN A 321 -19.69 7.31 4.34
C ASN A 321 -19.69 6.29 5.51
N LYS A 322 -19.07 5.12 5.29
CA LYS A 322 -18.89 4.07 6.29
C LYS A 322 -17.46 4.03 6.85
N THR A 323 -16.56 4.86 6.33
CA THR A 323 -15.17 4.92 6.80
C THR A 323 -15.13 5.68 8.11
N GLY A 324 -14.63 5.04 9.14
CA GLY A 324 -14.49 5.64 10.48
C GLY A 324 -13.23 6.52 10.60
N LEU A 325 -13.13 7.58 9.78
CA LEU A 325 -11.99 8.49 9.83
C LEU A 325 -11.88 9.18 11.18
N GLN A 326 -10.74 9.05 11.84
CA GLN A 326 -10.41 9.79 13.05
C GLN A 326 -9.09 10.54 12.84
N GLN A 327 -9.02 11.74 13.40
CA GLN A 327 -7.81 12.56 13.39
C GLN A 327 -7.48 12.98 14.82
N LYS A 328 -6.24 12.72 15.23
CA LYS A 328 -5.75 13.12 16.55
C LYS A 328 -4.57 14.05 16.38
N LEU A 329 -4.76 15.30 16.78
CA LEU A 329 -3.76 16.34 16.75
C LEU A 329 -2.97 16.31 18.05
N ASP A 330 -1.63 16.22 17.95
CA ASP A 330 -0.70 16.27 19.08
C ASP A 330 0.36 17.35 18.82
N ILE A 331 0.10 18.54 19.39
CA ILE A 331 0.97 19.70 19.26
C ILE A 331 1.64 19.99 20.61
N LYS A 332 2.94 20.26 20.60
CA LYS A 332 3.70 20.65 21.79
C LYS A 332 2.95 21.74 22.58
N LYS A 333 2.72 21.48 23.87
CA LYS A 333 1.98 22.40 24.75
C LYS A 333 2.73 23.72 24.95
N ASP A 334 4.07 23.64 25.07
CA ASP A 334 4.96 24.78 25.40
C ASP A 334 5.71 25.29 24.16
N LEU A 335 4.99 25.76 23.15
CA LEU A 335 5.61 26.47 22.04
C LEU A 335 6.15 27.83 22.51
N LYS A 336 7.45 28.06 22.30
CA LYS A 336 8.14 29.30 22.69
C LYS A 336 9.06 29.78 21.58
N ALA A 337 9.08 31.08 21.38
CA ALA A 337 10.05 31.73 20.48
C ALA A 337 11.48 31.64 21.00
N PRO A 338 12.49 31.61 20.11
CA PRO A 338 12.36 31.65 18.66
C PRO A 338 11.93 30.27 18.09
N LEU A 339 11.14 30.25 17.02
CA LEU A 339 10.84 29.06 16.22
C LEU A 339 11.48 29.28 14.85
N LYS A 340 12.10 28.22 14.31
CA LYS A 340 12.72 28.26 12.98
C LYS A 340 11.78 27.64 11.97
N GLU A 341 11.75 28.19 10.77
CA GLU A 341 11.05 27.57 9.63
C GLU A 341 11.41 26.08 9.48
N GLY A 342 10.41 25.22 9.24
CA GLY A 342 10.55 23.76 9.17
C GLY A 342 10.69 23.08 10.53
N GLN A 343 10.69 23.80 11.65
CA GLN A 343 10.79 23.21 12.99
C GLN A 343 9.56 22.36 13.29
N ILE A 344 9.78 21.09 13.66
CA ILE A 344 8.71 20.17 14.07
C ILE A 344 8.14 20.60 15.42
N VAL A 345 6.84 20.89 15.44
CA VAL A 345 6.09 21.37 16.61
C VAL A 345 5.02 20.38 17.09
N GLY A 346 4.80 19.31 16.37
CA GLY A 346 3.83 18.27 16.72
C GLY A 346 3.70 17.22 15.64
N LYS A 347 2.62 16.44 15.74
CA LYS A 347 2.20 15.47 14.74
C LYS A 347 0.68 15.37 14.69
N ILE A 348 0.15 14.89 13.59
CA ILE A 348 -1.23 14.43 13.46
C ILE A 348 -1.23 12.94 13.17
N VAL A 349 -2.08 12.21 13.88
CA VAL A 349 -2.32 10.79 13.64
C VAL A 349 -3.68 10.65 12.94
N ILE A 350 -3.68 10.01 11.81
CA ILE A 350 -4.86 9.74 10.98
C ILE A 350 -5.14 8.25 11.09
N ASP A 351 -6.35 7.90 11.53
CA ASP A 351 -6.86 6.53 11.60
C ASP A 351 -8.03 6.42 10.62
N THR A 352 -7.92 5.50 9.68
CA THR A 352 -8.96 5.23 8.67
C THR A 352 -10.08 4.31 9.18
N GLY A 353 -10.06 3.98 10.49
CA GLY A 353 -11.11 3.20 11.15
C GLY A 353 -10.98 1.68 11.01
N LYS A 354 -9.89 1.20 10.41
CA LYS A 354 -9.59 -0.24 10.25
C LYS A 354 -8.24 -0.65 10.87
N GLY A 355 -7.72 0.19 11.79
CA GLY A 355 -6.45 -0.05 12.46
C GLY A 355 -5.21 0.40 11.69
N ASP A 356 -5.41 0.98 10.51
CA ASP A 356 -4.32 1.58 9.73
C ASP A 356 -4.16 3.03 10.17
N THR A 357 -3.06 3.32 10.87
CA THR A 357 -2.74 4.67 11.34
C THR A 357 -1.56 5.25 10.56
N ARG A 358 -1.67 6.54 10.22
CA ARG A 358 -0.59 7.31 9.61
C ARG A 358 -0.23 8.50 10.49
N GLU A 359 1.05 8.68 10.76
CA GLU A 359 1.56 9.87 11.44
C GLU A 359 2.15 10.84 10.43
N VAL A 360 1.74 12.12 10.51
CA VAL A 360 2.29 13.21 9.71
C VAL A 360 2.85 14.26 10.66
N SER A 361 4.10 14.66 10.44
CA SER A 361 4.76 15.71 11.23
C SER A 361 4.11 17.07 10.96
N LEU A 362 4.08 17.90 12.00
CA LEU A 362 3.56 19.27 11.95
C LEU A 362 4.71 20.26 12.16
N VAL A 363 4.78 21.26 11.30
CA VAL A 363 5.86 22.26 11.28
C VAL A 363 5.32 23.68 11.26
N VAL A 364 6.18 24.63 11.55
CA VAL A 364 5.95 26.04 11.22
C VAL A 364 6.56 26.35 9.85
N ASN A 365 5.83 27.10 9.01
CA ASN A 365 6.23 27.40 7.63
C ASN A 365 7.06 28.67 7.47
N LYS A 366 7.29 29.39 8.57
CA LYS A 366 8.17 30.56 8.66
C LYS A 366 8.87 30.61 10.02
N SER A 367 9.90 31.43 10.12
CA SER A 367 10.52 31.71 11.40
C SER A 367 9.70 32.71 12.22
N TYR A 368 9.60 32.46 13.52
CA TYR A 368 8.92 33.33 14.47
C TYR A 368 9.91 33.88 15.50
N GLU A 369 10.08 35.16 15.51
CA GLU A 369 11.00 35.86 16.42
C GLU A 369 10.39 36.03 17.81
N LYS A 370 11.28 36.24 18.81
CA LYS A 370 10.88 36.44 20.19
C LYS A 370 10.36 37.87 20.38
N ALA A 371 9.14 37.99 20.90
CA ALA A 371 8.57 39.29 21.31
C ALA A 371 9.33 39.91 22.48
N ASP A 372 9.46 41.22 22.48
CA ASP A 372 10.01 41.97 23.58
C ASP A 372 9.18 41.83 24.86
N THR A 373 9.78 42.13 26.01
CA THR A 373 9.16 41.96 27.32
C THR A 373 7.88 42.82 27.47
N MET A 374 7.87 44.04 26.94
CA MET A 374 6.74 44.95 27.07
C MET A 374 5.52 44.44 26.27
N THR A 375 5.76 43.97 25.03
CA THR A 375 4.73 43.34 24.19
C THR A 375 4.11 42.11 24.87
N ARG A 376 4.93 41.25 25.48
CA ARG A 376 4.47 40.08 26.23
C ARG A 376 3.62 40.46 27.44
N ILE A 377 4.01 41.47 28.22
CA ILE A 377 3.25 41.95 29.38
C ILE A 377 1.90 42.52 28.93
N LYS A 378 1.87 43.39 27.91
CA LYS A 378 0.63 43.98 27.37
C LYS A 378 -0.35 42.90 26.93
N ARG A 379 0.10 41.87 26.21
CA ARG A 379 -0.76 40.76 25.77
C ARG A 379 -1.31 39.93 26.93
N SER A 380 -0.45 39.63 27.92
CA SER A 380 -0.90 38.89 29.10
C SER A 380 -1.97 39.68 29.87
N ALA A 381 -1.80 40.99 30.00
CA ALA A 381 -2.79 41.86 30.64
C ALA A 381 -4.09 41.92 29.86
N ALA A 382 -4.07 42.06 28.51
CA ALA A 382 -5.23 42.05 27.66
C ALA A 382 -6.01 40.72 27.76
N TYR A 383 -5.31 39.59 27.69
CA TYR A 383 -5.90 38.27 27.84
C TYR A 383 -6.58 38.05 29.21
N THR A 384 -5.93 38.53 30.26
CA THR A 384 -6.50 38.47 31.63
C THR A 384 -7.76 39.34 31.74
N TYR A 385 -7.77 40.50 31.11
CA TYR A 385 -8.92 41.42 31.09
C TYR A 385 -10.10 40.78 30.34
N GLU A 386 -9.88 40.19 29.16
CA GLU A 386 -10.90 39.48 28.41
C GLU A 386 -11.51 38.30 29.20
N LEU A 387 -10.65 37.49 29.86
CA LEU A 387 -11.15 36.41 30.72
C LEU A 387 -11.99 36.91 31.89
N LEU A 388 -11.58 38.00 32.55
CA LEU A 388 -12.35 38.61 33.64
C LEU A 388 -13.66 39.20 33.15
N SER A 389 -13.66 39.87 31.98
CA SER A 389 -14.87 40.42 31.41
C SER A 389 -15.89 39.35 31.00
N ALA A 390 -15.40 38.21 30.44
CA ALA A 390 -16.27 37.07 30.11
C ALA A 390 -16.86 36.39 31.36
N LEU A 391 -16.08 36.31 32.44
CA LEU A 391 -16.57 35.77 33.73
C LEU A 391 -17.60 36.68 34.43
N LEU A 392 -17.57 38.00 34.16
CA LEU A 392 -18.51 38.95 34.73
C LEU A 392 -19.82 39.06 33.94
N GLN A 393 -19.86 38.54 32.72
CA GLN A 393 -21.02 38.49 31.84
C GLN A 393 -21.77 37.15 31.88
N SER A 394 -21.19 36.13 32.50
CA SER A 394 -21.81 34.80 32.75
C SER A 394 -22.46 34.75 34.12
#